data_cfdbf4782e626c82a58c64c462aa1e9a
#
_entry.id   cfdbf4782e626c82a58c64c462aa1e9a
#
_cell.length_a   1.000
_cell.length_b   1.000
_cell.length_c   1.000
_cell.angle_alpha   90.00
_cell.angle_beta   90.00
_cell.angle_gamma   90.00
#
_symmetry.space_group_name_H-M   'P 1'
#
loop_
_entity.id
_entity.type
_entity.pdbx_description
1 polymer ?
#
loop_
_entity_poly.entity_id
_entity_poly.type
_entity_poly.pdbx_seq_one_letter_code
_entity_poly.pdbx_strand_id
1 'polypeptide(L)'
;MKIIKQNAQLLDTTNMTQYQVIERVGRTCYKSEDKITDDSARKFVASLVKSGHHAMIEFGFIYLKLTEIDFHEWFVTNKPSFIRNVDNYVVGNMRAFYDWYKDLLDGKWFFGPDADQDGFLDLLQTLSMAYPEGSKDLYDKIPEKVELAFDDSDCPDLKEVNYPFRLMRAEEFYADYEQSGCIPNLLKYITPHIVMFRTNRGVSHELVRHRPCSFAMESTRYCNYGKKKFGGELTVIEPCLSDVGDTGSIRARNFIWEVGMEEAEKNYLRLLEFGATPEQARDVLPHAIKADIWMCAFEDEWEHILNLRMRGTTGAPHPQIKQLMEIAYPQLVTASNDRLLAKQNKEEN
;
A
#
# COMPACT_ATOMS: atom_id res chain seq x y z
N MET A 1 11.35 -19.27 21.71
CA MET A 1 10.23 -18.98 20.78
C MET A 1 9.19 -18.12 21.46
N LYS A 2 8.65 -17.12 20.76
CA LYS A 2 7.62 -16.22 21.25
C LYS A 2 6.29 -16.46 20.52
N ILE A 3 5.21 -16.69 21.27
CA ILE A 3 3.86 -16.80 20.71
C ILE A 3 3.14 -15.47 20.92
N ILE A 4 2.52 -14.92 19.88
CA ILE A 4 1.78 -13.67 19.94
C ILE A 4 0.43 -13.80 19.22
N LYS A 5 -0.52 -12.96 19.60
CA LYS A 5 -1.79 -12.81 18.87
C LYS A 5 -1.59 -12.01 17.59
N GLN A 6 -2.40 -12.31 16.59
CA GLN A 6 -2.47 -11.47 15.40
C GLN A 6 -3.10 -10.12 15.72
N ASN A 7 -2.83 -9.13 14.86
CA ASN A 7 -3.35 -7.78 15.01
C ASN A 7 -3.49 -7.11 13.64
N ALA A 8 -4.34 -6.10 13.57
CA ALA A 8 -4.48 -5.21 12.43
C ALA A 8 -4.46 -3.76 12.91
N GLN A 9 -3.78 -2.89 12.19
CA GLN A 9 -3.69 -1.47 12.51
C GLN A 9 -3.80 -0.64 11.24
N LEU A 10 -4.80 0.21 11.19
CA LEU A 10 -4.93 1.22 10.14
C LEU A 10 -3.79 2.24 10.30
N LEU A 11 -3.17 2.63 9.20
CA LEU A 11 -2.20 3.72 9.20
C LEU A 11 -2.96 5.05 9.20
N ASP A 12 -2.77 5.81 10.26
CA ASP A 12 -3.18 7.21 10.26
C ASP A 12 -2.18 8.00 9.41
N THR A 13 -2.66 8.50 8.28
CA THR A 13 -1.88 9.31 7.34
C THR A 13 -2.08 10.81 7.53
N THR A 14 -2.88 11.21 8.51
CA THR A 14 -3.11 12.61 8.85
C THR A 14 -1.78 13.29 9.20
N ASN A 15 -1.50 14.41 8.58
CA ASN A 15 -0.23 15.14 8.71
C ASN A 15 1.03 14.39 8.22
N MET A 16 0.88 13.31 7.47
CA MET A 16 2.01 12.65 6.81
C MET A 16 2.11 13.09 5.35
N THR A 17 3.32 13.39 4.90
CA THR A 17 3.59 13.50 3.46
C THR A 17 3.57 12.10 2.83
N GLN A 18 3.33 12.03 1.53
CA GLN A 18 3.33 10.75 0.81
C GLN A 18 4.70 10.02 0.93
N TYR A 19 5.79 10.77 1.01
CA TYR A 19 7.13 10.19 1.25
C TYR A 19 7.26 9.57 2.63
N GLN A 20 6.70 10.18 3.67
CA GLN A 20 6.68 9.62 5.02
C GLN A 20 5.83 8.34 5.10
N VAL A 21 4.69 8.31 4.37
CA VAL A 21 3.88 7.09 4.25
C VAL A 21 4.69 5.96 3.61
N ILE A 22 5.34 6.22 2.47
CA ILE A 22 6.18 5.24 1.78
C ILE A 22 7.33 4.77 2.67
N GLU A 23 8.01 5.70 3.37
CA GLU A 23 9.09 5.34 4.27
C GLU A 23 8.60 4.48 5.44
N ARG A 24 7.49 4.85 6.07
CA ARG A 24 6.90 4.08 7.17
C ARG A 24 6.64 2.63 6.77
N VAL A 25 6.02 2.43 5.61
CA VAL A 25 5.74 1.10 5.06
C VAL A 25 7.03 0.36 4.70
N GLY A 26 7.92 1.00 3.95
CA GLY A 26 9.14 0.38 3.47
C GLY A 26 10.10 -0.01 4.61
N ARG A 27 10.25 0.83 5.63
CA ARG A 27 11.12 0.54 6.79
C ARG A 27 10.66 -0.70 7.55
N THR A 28 9.35 -0.91 7.66
CA THR A 28 8.80 -2.13 8.28
C THR A 28 9.26 -3.40 7.57
N CYS A 29 9.31 -3.39 6.22
CA CYS A 29 9.75 -4.55 5.44
C CYS A 29 11.22 -4.93 5.70
N TYR A 30 12.04 -3.95 6.03
CA TYR A 30 13.48 -4.13 6.31
C TYR A 30 13.84 -4.10 7.78
N LYS A 31 12.84 -3.97 8.68
CA LYS A 31 13.05 -3.79 10.14
C LYS A 31 14.06 -2.69 10.40
N SER A 32 13.82 -1.52 9.86
CA SER A 32 14.71 -0.35 9.94
C SER A 32 13.96 0.92 10.34
N GLU A 33 12.87 0.78 11.10
CA GLU A 33 12.03 1.87 11.63
C GLU A 33 12.82 2.81 12.54
N ASP A 34 13.87 2.29 13.16
CA ASP A 34 14.85 3.04 13.96
C ASP A 34 15.60 4.13 13.18
N LYS A 35 15.53 4.10 11.85
CA LYS A 35 16.17 5.08 10.95
C LYS A 35 15.24 6.18 10.46
N ILE A 36 13.97 6.18 10.89
CA ILE A 36 13.02 7.23 10.55
C ILE A 36 13.38 8.49 11.32
N THR A 37 13.57 9.60 10.58
CA THR A 37 13.80 10.94 11.11
C THR A 37 12.98 11.95 10.33
N ASP A 38 12.89 13.17 10.79
CA ASP A 38 12.10 14.22 10.13
C ASP A 38 12.50 14.43 8.65
N ASP A 39 13.77 14.23 8.29
CA ASP A 39 14.33 14.47 6.97
C ASP A 39 14.68 13.18 6.18
N SER A 40 14.35 11.99 6.69
CA SER A 40 14.80 10.74 6.09
C SER A 40 13.94 10.29 4.91
N ALA A 41 12.66 10.65 4.89
CA ALA A 41 11.67 10.12 3.96
C ALA A 41 12.03 10.38 2.49
N ARG A 42 12.40 11.62 2.14
CA ARG A 42 12.76 11.99 0.77
C ARG A 42 13.96 11.19 0.27
N LYS A 43 15.02 11.06 1.08
CA LYS A 43 16.23 10.29 0.74
C LYS A 43 15.93 8.79 0.59
N PHE A 44 15.04 8.27 1.45
CA PHE A 44 14.62 6.87 1.38
C PHE A 44 13.88 6.57 0.09
N VAL A 45 12.89 7.39 -0.28
CA VAL A 45 12.11 7.22 -1.52
C VAL A 45 13.01 7.37 -2.75
N ALA A 46 13.90 8.37 -2.78
CA ALA A 46 14.89 8.53 -3.85
C ALA A 46 15.77 7.27 -4.04
N SER A 47 16.20 6.64 -2.93
CA SER A 47 16.96 5.39 -2.97
C SER A 47 16.13 4.22 -3.54
N LEU A 48 14.84 4.13 -3.21
CA LEU A 48 13.95 3.11 -3.75
C LEU A 48 13.78 3.25 -5.26
N VAL A 49 13.52 4.47 -5.74
CA VAL A 49 13.38 4.76 -7.18
C VAL A 49 14.67 4.42 -7.91
N LYS A 50 15.82 4.88 -7.40
CA LYS A 50 17.13 4.61 -7.99
C LYS A 50 17.48 3.11 -8.07
N SER A 51 17.07 2.33 -7.06
CA SER A 51 17.32 0.87 -7.00
C SER A 51 16.30 0.03 -7.75
N GLY A 52 15.24 0.64 -8.32
CA GLY A 52 14.16 -0.06 -9.00
C GLY A 52 13.18 -0.78 -8.07
N HIS A 53 13.21 -0.47 -6.77
CA HIS A 53 12.27 -1.06 -5.79
C HIS A 53 10.94 -0.32 -5.78
N HIS A 54 10.28 -0.24 -6.95
CA HIS A 54 9.08 0.56 -7.17
C HIS A 54 7.84 0.03 -6.44
N ALA A 55 7.84 -1.20 -5.95
CA ALA A 55 6.70 -1.73 -5.18
C ALA A 55 6.38 -0.91 -3.93
N MET A 56 7.38 -0.26 -3.32
CA MET A 56 7.15 0.55 -2.12
C MET A 56 6.47 1.88 -2.43
N ILE A 57 6.72 2.48 -3.60
CA ILE A 57 6.09 3.75 -3.98
C ILE A 57 4.61 3.59 -4.36
N GLU A 58 4.09 2.37 -4.40
CA GLU A 58 2.65 2.10 -4.51
C GLU A 58 1.85 2.57 -3.28
N PHE A 59 2.50 2.82 -2.15
CA PHE A 59 1.87 3.29 -0.92
C PHE A 59 1.77 4.82 -0.81
N GLY A 60 2.38 5.58 -1.71
CA GLY A 60 2.16 7.00 -1.88
C GLY A 60 1.10 7.26 -2.95
N PHE A 61 0.33 8.32 -2.79
CA PHE A 61 -0.74 8.68 -3.71
C PHE A 61 -0.59 10.10 -4.26
N ILE A 62 -1.03 10.27 -5.49
CA ILE A 62 -1.14 11.56 -6.16
C ILE A 62 -2.64 11.86 -6.32
N TYR A 63 -3.03 13.08 -5.95
CA TYR A 63 -4.39 13.58 -5.97
C TYR A 63 -4.45 14.74 -6.94
N LEU A 64 -5.27 14.63 -8.00
CA LEU A 64 -5.44 15.64 -9.02
C LEU A 64 -6.91 16.02 -9.16
N LYS A 65 -7.18 17.29 -9.42
CA LYS A 65 -8.46 17.77 -9.91
C LYS A 65 -8.26 18.28 -11.35
N LEU A 66 -8.99 17.71 -12.30
CA LEU A 66 -8.97 18.14 -13.68
C LEU A 66 -9.86 19.38 -13.81
N THR A 67 -9.38 20.40 -14.49
CA THR A 67 -10.04 21.72 -14.56
C THR A 67 -10.58 22.03 -15.95
N GLU A 68 -10.10 21.33 -16.98
CA GLU A 68 -10.51 21.51 -18.37
C GLU A 68 -11.24 20.28 -18.90
N ILE A 69 -12.32 20.47 -19.65
CA ILE A 69 -13.20 19.40 -20.14
C ILE A 69 -12.48 18.53 -21.18
N ASP A 70 -11.81 19.15 -22.13
CA ASP A 70 -11.13 18.43 -23.21
C ASP A 70 -9.97 17.57 -22.68
N PHE A 71 -9.22 18.10 -21.74
CA PHE A 71 -8.18 17.35 -21.04
C PHE A 71 -8.75 16.22 -20.19
N HIS A 72 -9.92 16.41 -19.58
CA HIS A 72 -10.62 15.37 -18.82
C HIS A 72 -10.97 14.17 -19.70
N GLU A 73 -11.58 14.37 -20.87
CA GLU A 73 -11.92 13.28 -21.78
C GLU A 73 -10.69 12.49 -22.23
N TRP A 74 -9.64 13.20 -22.61
CA TRP A 74 -8.38 12.59 -22.99
C TRP A 74 -7.76 11.81 -21.82
N PHE A 75 -7.70 12.39 -20.62
CA PHE A 75 -7.11 11.78 -19.44
C PHE A 75 -7.84 10.48 -19.06
N VAL A 76 -9.16 10.51 -18.98
CA VAL A 76 -9.98 9.35 -18.60
C VAL A 76 -9.83 8.21 -19.59
N THR A 77 -9.70 8.53 -20.89
CA THR A 77 -9.55 7.54 -21.95
C THR A 77 -8.16 6.87 -21.94
N ASN A 78 -7.11 7.63 -21.58
CA ASN A 78 -5.72 7.20 -21.73
C ASN A 78 -5.04 6.77 -20.43
N LYS A 79 -5.60 7.10 -19.26
CA LYS A 79 -5.00 6.74 -17.97
C LYS A 79 -4.92 5.22 -17.75
N PRO A 80 -3.87 4.73 -17.06
CA PRO A 80 -3.80 3.35 -16.60
C PRO A 80 -4.95 2.98 -15.65
N SER A 81 -5.34 1.71 -15.62
CA SER A 81 -6.43 1.21 -14.77
C SER A 81 -6.22 1.40 -13.26
N PHE A 82 -4.96 1.51 -12.82
CA PHE A 82 -4.60 1.77 -11.42
C PHE A 82 -4.71 3.24 -11.01
N ILE A 83 -4.97 4.14 -11.97
CA ILE A 83 -5.32 5.53 -11.72
C ILE A 83 -6.83 5.62 -11.83
N ARG A 84 -7.49 5.97 -10.75
CA ARG A 84 -8.95 6.03 -10.64
C ARG A 84 -9.45 7.47 -10.72
N ASN A 85 -10.66 7.63 -11.19
CA ASN A 85 -11.33 8.92 -11.17
C ASN A 85 -12.80 8.79 -10.80
N VAL A 86 -13.32 9.85 -10.21
CA VAL A 86 -14.75 10.13 -10.03
C VAL A 86 -14.95 11.56 -10.50
N ASP A 87 -15.76 11.74 -11.52
CA ASP A 87 -15.89 13.01 -12.22
C ASP A 87 -14.49 13.55 -12.60
N ASN A 88 -14.17 14.78 -12.24
CA ASN A 88 -12.87 15.41 -12.49
C ASN A 88 -11.84 15.19 -11.35
N TYR A 89 -12.15 14.37 -10.36
CA TYR A 89 -11.25 14.03 -9.26
C TYR A 89 -10.51 12.72 -9.56
N VAL A 90 -9.19 12.76 -9.51
CA VAL A 90 -8.31 11.65 -9.91
C VAL A 90 -7.38 11.28 -8.76
N VAL A 91 -7.28 9.99 -8.48
CA VAL A 91 -6.33 9.44 -7.51
C VAL A 91 -5.64 8.22 -8.09
N GLY A 92 -4.33 8.16 -7.90
CA GLY A 92 -3.54 6.99 -8.26
C GLY A 92 -2.31 6.86 -7.38
N ASN A 93 -1.77 5.65 -7.26
CA ASN A 93 -0.52 5.48 -6.56
C ASN A 93 0.66 6.03 -7.37
N MET A 94 1.71 6.44 -6.67
CA MET A 94 2.88 7.09 -7.30
C MET A 94 3.56 6.18 -8.32
N ARG A 95 3.55 4.85 -8.15
CA ARG A 95 4.12 3.94 -9.13
C ARG A 95 3.33 3.94 -10.43
N ALA A 96 2.00 3.94 -10.38
CA ALA A 96 1.17 3.95 -11.58
C ALA A 96 1.42 5.21 -12.41
N PHE A 97 1.52 6.37 -11.77
CA PHE A 97 1.90 7.62 -12.44
C PHE A 97 3.34 7.59 -12.97
N TYR A 98 4.29 7.02 -12.20
CA TYR A 98 5.68 6.90 -12.63
C TYR A 98 5.84 6.01 -13.87
N ASP A 99 5.20 4.83 -13.86
CA ASP A 99 5.28 3.90 -14.98
C ASP A 99 4.59 4.50 -16.22
N TRP A 100 3.46 5.17 -16.06
CA TRP A 100 2.77 5.88 -17.12
C TRP A 100 3.61 7.02 -17.69
N TYR A 101 4.19 7.85 -16.83
CA TYR A 101 5.11 8.91 -17.20
C TYR A 101 6.29 8.41 -18.05
N LYS A 102 6.90 7.29 -17.65
CA LYS A 102 7.96 6.64 -18.44
C LYS A 102 7.48 6.19 -19.82
N ASP A 103 6.33 5.55 -19.87
CA ASP A 103 5.77 5.08 -21.12
C ASP A 103 5.45 6.23 -22.10
N LEU A 104 5.01 7.36 -21.56
CA LEU A 104 4.79 8.58 -22.33
C LEU A 104 6.11 9.16 -22.87
N LEU A 105 7.16 9.24 -22.05
CA LEU A 105 8.49 9.70 -22.48
C LEU A 105 9.15 8.76 -23.52
N ASP A 106 8.89 7.47 -23.42
CA ASP A 106 9.39 6.48 -24.37
C ASP A 106 8.59 6.44 -25.69
N GLY A 107 7.60 7.34 -25.86
CA GLY A 107 6.75 7.44 -27.07
C GLY A 107 5.86 6.22 -27.28
N LYS A 108 5.57 5.44 -26.24
CA LYS A 108 4.72 4.24 -26.34
C LYS A 108 3.23 4.54 -26.49
N TRP A 109 2.83 5.77 -26.21
CA TRP A 109 1.47 6.23 -26.32
C TRP A 109 1.33 7.12 -27.54
N PHE A 110 0.42 6.75 -28.45
CA PHE A 110 0.13 7.55 -29.64
C PHE A 110 -0.88 8.64 -29.26
N PHE A 111 -0.42 9.88 -29.27
CA PHE A 111 -1.34 11.02 -29.24
C PHE A 111 -1.95 11.18 -30.61
N GLY A 112 -3.29 11.15 -30.70
CA GLY A 112 -3.97 11.54 -31.94
C GLY A 112 -3.59 12.97 -32.34
N PRO A 113 -3.83 13.36 -33.59
CA PRO A 113 -3.49 14.69 -34.10
C PRO A 113 -4.16 15.84 -33.33
N ASP A 114 -5.21 15.55 -32.56
CA ASP A 114 -6.00 16.52 -31.78
C ASP A 114 -5.65 16.48 -30.26
N ALA A 115 -4.58 15.80 -29.86
CA ALA A 115 -4.19 15.77 -28.46
C ALA A 115 -3.62 17.12 -28.04
N ASP A 116 -4.09 17.62 -26.89
CA ASP A 116 -3.53 18.79 -26.24
C ASP A 116 -2.10 18.50 -25.74
N GLN A 117 -1.13 18.79 -26.61
CA GLN A 117 0.29 18.56 -26.32
C GLN A 117 0.78 19.44 -25.14
N ASP A 118 0.23 20.62 -24.97
CA ASP A 118 0.63 21.55 -23.92
C ASP A 118 0.13 21.06 -22.56
N GLY A 119 -1.15 20.66 -22.44
CA GLY A 119 -1.69 20.06 -21.22
C GLY A 119 -1.00 18.75 -20.81
N PHE A 120 -0.51 17.98 -21.79
CA PHE A 120 0.28 16.79 -21.53
C PHE A 120 1.68 17.12 -20.97
N LEU A 121 2.38 18.11 -21.54
CA LEU A 121 3.68 18.56 -21.03
C LEU A 121 3.54 19.09 -19.60
N ASP A 122 2.46 19.81 -19.29
CA ASP A 122 2.14 20.30 -17.95
C ASP A 122 1.92 19.15 -16.96
N LEU A 123 1.24 18.06 -17.39
CA LEU A 123 1.08 16.88 -16.56
C LEU A 123 2.44 16.22 -16.26
N LEU A 124 3.29 16.06 -17.26
CA LEU A 124 4.63 15.50 -17.09
C LEU A 124 5.46 16.32 -16.11
N GLN A 125 5.42 17.63 -16.23
CA GLN A 125 6.12 18.55 -15.36
C GLN A 125 5.60 18.47 -13.91
N THR A 126 4.29 18.47 -13.73
CA THR A 126 3.68 18.34 -12.40
C THR A 126 4.01 16.99 -11.75
N LEU A 127 3.98 15.90 -12.53
CA LEU A 127 4.37 14.57 -12.04
C LEU A 127 5.85 14.52 -11.68
N SER A 128 6.73 15.21 -12.43
CA SER A 128 8.15 15.27 -12.09
C SER A 128 8.40 15.93 -10.73
N MET A 129 7.61 16.94 -10.36
CA MET A 129 7.67 17.58 -9.03
C MET A 129 7.19 16.68 -7.89
N ALA A 130 6.34 15.71 -8.16
CA ALA A 130 5.86 14.73 -7.17
C ALA A 130 6.93 13.70 -6.80
N TYR A 131 8.02 13.58 -7.59
CA TYR A 131 9.09 12.60 -7.36
C TYR A 131 10.35 13.28 -6.79
N PRO A 132 11.10 12.59 -5.90
CA PRO A 132 12.31 13.17 -5.32
C PRO A 132 13.44 13.33 -6.35
N GLU A 133 14.35 14.27 -6.10
CA GLU A 133 15.48 14.68 -6.96
C GLU A 133 16.41 13.54 -7.43
N GLY A 134 16.26 12.32 -6.98
CA GLY A 134 17.00 11.15 -7.47
C GLY A 134 16.52 10.61 -8.82
N SER A 135 15.41 11.13 -9.37
CA SER A 135 14.90 10.83 -10.71
C SER A 135 15.49 11.73 -11.80
N LYS A 136 16.71 12.22 -11.62
CA LYS A 136 17.40 13.12 -12.55
C LYS A 136 17.41 12.59 -13.99
N ASP A 137 17.49 11.26 -14.17
CA ASP A 137 17.39 10.61 -15.49
C ASP A 137 16.02 10.80 -16.18
N LEU A 138 14.99 11.22 -15.43
CA LEU A 138 13.67 11.57 -15.95
C LEU A 138 13.60 13.05 -16.34
N TYR A 139 14.25 13.92 -15.57
CA TYR A 139 14.38 15.35 -15.87
C TYR A 139 15.16 15.58 -17.18
N ASP A 140 16.25 14.87 -17.39
CA ASP A 140 17.12 15.01 -18.57
C ASP A 140 16.42 14.60 -19.89
N LYS A 141 15.23 13.98 -19.81
CA LYS A 141 14.43 13.56 -20.97
C LYS A 141 13.27 14.49 -21.28
N ILE A 142 12.99 15.48 -20.44
CA ILE A 142 11.93 16.46 -20.69
C ILE A 142 12.42 17.41 -21.80
N PRO A 143 11.64 17.67 -22.87
CA PRO A 143 12.07 18.57 -23.95
C PRO A 143 12.43 19.97 -23.44
N GLU A 144 13.49 20.57 -24.02
CA GLU A 144 14.05 21.88 -23.64
C GLU A 144 13.01 23.04 -23.48
N LYS A 145 11.84 22.95 -24.10
CA LYS A 145 10.76 23.93 -23.93
C LYS A 145 10.17 23.99 -22.52
N VAL A 146 10.40 22.96 -21.73
CA VAL A 146 9.92 22.89 -20.32
C VAL A 146 10.96 23.44 -19.34
N GLU A 147 12.25 23.46 -19.72
CA GLU A 147 13.33 24.02 -18.88
C GLU A 147 13.25 25.53 -18.67
N LEU A 148 12.52 26.26 -19.52
CA LEU A 148 12.41 27.71 -19.44
C LEU A 148 11.48 28.25 -18.33
N ALA A 149 10.81 27.39 -17.59
CA ALA A 149 9.83 27.77 -16.55
C ALA A 149 10.35 27.72 -15.11
N PHE A 150 11.55 27.16 -14.86
CA PHE A 150 12.06 26.98 -13.49
C PHE A 150 13.50 27.49 -13.32
N ASP A 151 13.59 28.68 -12.78
CA ASP A 151 14.75 29.12 -12.02
C ASP A 151 14.58 28.65 -10.58
N ASP A 152 15.60 28.01 -10.01
CA ASP A 152 15.63 27.36 -8.69
C ASP A 152 15.28 28.28 -7.50
N SER A 153 15.06 29.57 -7.74
CA SER A 153 14.83 30.59 -6.71
C SER A 153 13.35 30.91 -6.46
N ASP A 154 12.45 30.61 -7.40
CA ASP A 154 11.04 30.96 -7.26
C ASP A 154 10.16 29.78 -7.72
N CYS A 155 9.72 28.98 -6.76
CA CYS A 155 8.56 28.14 -6.99
C CYS A 155 7.38 29.09 -7.27
N PRO A 156 6.93 29.28 -8.53
CA PRO A 156 5.83 30.19 -8.78
C PRO A 156 4.65 29.72 -7.97
N ASP A 157 3.99 30.65 -7.31
CA ASP A 157 2.73 30.40 -6.62
C ASP A 157 1.82 29.73 -7.67
N LEU A 158 1.60 28.40 -7.55
CA LEU A 158 0.85 27.59 -8.51
C LEU A 158 -0.56 28.13 -8.82
N LYS A 159 -0.92 29.25 -8.21
CA LYS A 159 -2.17 29.99 -8.37
C LYS A 159 -2.26 30.82 -9.67
N GLU A 160 -1.16 31.07 -10.36
CA GLU A 160 -1.16 31.97 -11.53
C GLU A 160 -1.01 31.24 -12.88
N VAL A 161 -0.75 29.93 -12.90
CA VAL A 161 -0.66 29.16 -14.15
C VAL A 161 -1.96 28.37 -14.33
N ASN A 162 -2.62 28.57 -15.45
CA ASN A 162 -3.88 27.92 -15.81
C ASN A 162 -3.58 26.51 -16.35
N TYR A 163 -3.15 25.57 -15.46
CA TYR A 163 -2.98 24.18 -15.82
C TYR A 163 -4.36 23.48 -15.98
N PRO A 164 -4.49 22.52 -16.90
CA PRO A 164 -5.73 21.76 -17.09
C PRO A 164 -6.05 20.83 -15.89
N PHE A 165 -5.20 20.84 -14.87
CA PHE A 165 -5.35 20.09 -13.63
C PHE A 165 -4.67 20.81 -12.46
N ARG A 166 -5.06 20.44 -11.25
CA ARG A 166 -4.47 20.93 -10.00
C ARG A 166 -4.00 19.75 -9.16
N LEU A 167 -2.71 19.74 -8.78
CA LEU A 167 -2.17 18.86 -7.77
C LEU A 167 -2.63 19.31 -6.39
N MET A 168 -3.15 18.39 -5.57
CA MET A 168 -3.74 18.71 -4.28
C MET A 168 -3.14 17.84 -3.17
N ARG A 169 -3.17 18.33 -1.94
CA ARG A 169 -2.96 17.47 -0.77
C ARG A 169 -4.22 16.64 -0.52
N ALA A 170 -4.08 15.49 0.14
CA ALA A 170 -5.23 14.63 0.39
C ALA A 170 -6.37 15.34 1.12
N GLU A 171 -6.07 16.11 2.18
CA GLU A 171 -7.06 16.82 2.98
C GLU A 171 -7.79 17.88 2.14
N GLU A 172 -7.05 18.62 1.32
CA GLU A 172 -7.60 19.64 0.41
C GLU A 172 -8.48 19.01 -0.67
N PHE A 173 -8.05 17.89 -1.23
CA PHE A 173 -8.77 17.14 -2.25
C PHE A 173 -10.13 16.65 -1.74
N TYR A 174 -10.17 16.03 -0.56
CA TYR A 174 -11.43 15.54 -0.01
C TYR A 174 -12.35 16.68 0.43
N ALA A 175 -11.82 17.77 1.00
CA ALA A 175 -12.60 18.95 1.35
C ALA A 175 -13.22 19.61 0.11
N ASP A 176 -12.46 19.73 -0.98
CA ASP A 176 -12.95 20.29 -2.24
C ASP A 176 -14.01 19.38 -2.89
N TYR A 177 -13.81 18.04 -2.83
CA TYR A 177 -14.80 17.08 -3.31
C TYR A 177 -16.14 17.21 -2.56
N GLU A 178 -16.12 17.29 -1.23
CA GLU A 178 -17.31 17.43 -0.41
C GLU A 178 -18.06 18.76 -0.69
N GLN A 179 -17.33 19.85 -0.96
CA GLN A 179 -17.91 21.15 -1.30
C GLN A 179 -18.43 21.25 -2.74
N SER A 180 -17.96 20.38 -3.64
CA SER A 180 -18.33 20.43 -5.06
C SER A 180 -19.75 19.93 -5.36
N GLY A 181 -20.44 19.33 -4.39
CA GLY A 181 -21.76 18.72 -4.57
C GLY A 181 -21.73 17.33 -5.25
N CYS A 182 -20.54 16.74 -5.42
CA CYS A 182 -20.38 15.38 -5.92
C CYS A 182 -21.02 14.36 -4.97
N ILE A 183 -21.38 13.19 -5.52
CA ILE A 183 -22.08 12.13 -4.77
C ILE A 183 -21.13 11.51 -3.73
N PRO A 184 -21.39 11.64 -2.41
CA PRO A 184 -20.46 11.18 -1.37
C PRO A 184 -20.13 9.69 -1.45
N ASN A 185 -21.06 8.83 -1.88
CA ASN A 185 -20.85 7.39 -2.00
C ASN A 185 -19.81 7.02 -3.09
N LEU A 186 -19.50 7.91 -4.00
CA LEU A 186 -18.49 7.66 -5.05
C LEU A 186 -17.06 7.86 -4.52
N LEU A 187 -16.87 8.54 -3.39
CA LEU A 187 -15.56 8.67 -2.74
C LEU A 187 -14.88 7.32 -2.50
N LYS A 188 -15.64 6.25 -2.27
CA LYS A 188 -15.08 4.91 -2.07
C LYS A 188 -14.17 4.42 -3.20
N TYR A 189 -14.38 4.92 -4.42
CA TYR A 189 -13.58 4.53 -5.58
C TYR A 189 -12.24 5.25 -5.66
N ILE A 190 -12.07 6.34 -4.91
CA ILE A 190 -10.87 7.19 -4.93
C ILE A 190 -10.29 7.43 -3.53
N THR A 191 -10.77 6.72 -2.50
CA THR A 191 -10.23 6.81 -1.13
C THR A 191 -9.45 5.54 -0.80
N PRO A 192 -8.11 5.59 -0.74
CA PRO A 192 -7.29 4.47 -0.32
C PRO A 192 -7.13 4.41 1.19
N HIS A 193 -7.07 3.20 1.75
CA HIS A 193 -6.68 2.94 3.13
C HIS A 193 -5.53 1.94 3.19
N ILE A 194 -4.63 2.15 4.15
CA ILE A 194 -3.43 1.34 4.36
C ILE A 194 -3.54 0.67 5.72
N VAL A 195 -3.52 -0.65 5.75
CA VAL A 195 -3.60 -1.44 6.99
C VAL A 195 -2.35 -2.29 7.15
N MET A 196 -1.74 -2.25 8.33
CA MET A 196 -0.69 -3.16 8.73
C MET A 196 -1.31 -4.38 9.42
N PHE A 197 -1.08 -5.54 8.86
CA PHE A 197 -1.45 -6.81 9.45
C PHE A 197 -0.22 -7.50 10.06
N ARG A 198 -0.31 -7.81 11.34
CA ARG A 198 0.58 -8.75 12.01
C ARG A 198 -0.12 -10.07 12.10
N THR A 199 0.25 -10.99 11.24
CA THR A 199 -0.39 -12.29 11.11
C THR A 199 0.64 -13.37 10.81
N ASN A 200 0.20 -14.60 10.51
CA ASN A 200 1.09 -15.65 10.09
C ASN A 200 1.31 -15.67 8.56
N ARG A 201 2.32 -16.42 8.15
CA ARG A 201 2.69 -16.55 6.73
C ARG A 201 1.57 -17.16 5.89
N GLY A 202 0.82 -18.13 6.43
CA GLY A 202 -0.31 -18.75 5.74
C GLY A 202 -1.38 -17.72 5.38
N VAL A 203 -1.82 -16.93 6.35
CA VAL A 203 -2.82 -15.86 6.14
C VAL A 203 -2.27 -14.76 5.21
N SER A 204 -0.98 -14.42 5.32
CA SER A 204 -0.39 -13.44 4.41
C SER A 204 -0.46 -13.87 2.94
N HIS A 205 -0.35 -15.18 2.65
CA HIS A 205 -0.52 -15.72 1.29
C HIS A 205 -1.98 -15.63 0.79
N GLU A 206 -2.96 -15.62 1.69
CA GLU A 206 -4.36 -15.39 1.31
C GLU A 206 -4.60 -13.89 1.02
N LEU A 207 -3.98 -12.98 1.79
CA LEU A 207 -4.09 -11.54 1.57
C LEU A 207 -3.59 -11.12 0.19
N VAL A 208 -2.41 -11.59 -0.22
CA VAL A 208 -1.81 -11.21 -1.51
C VAL A 208 -2.54 -11.78 -2.74
N ARG A 209 -3.61 -12.54 -2.56
CA ARG A 209 -4.50 -12.98 -3.65
C ARG A 209 -5.50 -11.91 -4.08
N HIS A 210 -5.67 -10.84 -3.30
CA HIS A 210 -6.48 -9.67 -3.65
C HIS A 210 -5.65 -8.74 -4.55
N ARG A 211 -5.82 -8.87 -5.87
CA ARG A 211 -4.90 -8.28 -6.87
C ARG A 211 -4.96 -6.77 -7.03
N PRO A 212 -6.13 -6.09 -6.92
CA PRO A 212 -6.20 -4.63 -7.01
C PRO A 212 -5.65 -3.90 -5.77
N CYS A 213 -4.70 -4.52 -5.07
CA CYS A 213 -4.13 -4.03 -3.83
C CYS A 213 -2.61 -3.98 -3.91
N SER A 214 -2.01 -3.09 -3.14
CA SER A 214 -0.56 -3.01 -2.98
C SER A 214 -0.12 -3.70 -1.69
N PHE A 215 1.01 -4.40 -1.74
CA PHE A 215 1.53 -5.18 -0.61
C PHE A 215 2.99 -4.90 -0.35
N ALA A 216 3.32 -4.76 0.94
CA ALA A 216 4.70 -4.68 1.41
C ALA A 216 4.86 -5.56 2.65
N MET A 217 5.72 -6.56 2.59
CA MET A 217 5.83 -7.58 3.63
C MET A 217 7.26 -7.77 4.09
N GLU A 218 7.42 -8.04 5.39
CA GLU A 218 8.69 -8.46 5.99
C GLU A 218 9.33 -9.60 5.22
N SER A 219 10.61 -9.44 4.87
CA SER A 219 11.34 -10.40 4.05
C SER A 219 12.10 -11.41 4.90
N THR A 220 11.73 -12.69 4.83
CA THR A 220 12.47 -13.78 5.46
C THR A 220 13.83 -14.06 4.81
N ARG A 221 14.15 -13.44 3.66
CA ARG A 221 15.48 -13.52 3.06
C ARG A 221 16.50 -12.62 3.77
N TYR A 222 16.03 -11.45 4.26
CA TYR A 222 16.88 -10.46 4.93
C TYR A 222 16.82 -10.55 6.45
N CYS A 223 15.68 -10.93 7.02
CA CYS A 223 15.49 -10.98 8.46
C CYS A 223 16.14 -12.25 9.02
N ASN A 224 17.26 -12.09 9.74
CA ASN A 224 17.91 -13.18 10.46
C ASN A 224 17.37 -13.23 11.90
N TYR A 225 16.39 -14.09 12.14
CA TYR A 225 15.71 -14.18 13.43
C TYR A 225 16.63 -14.63 14.59
N GLY A 226 17.77 -15.24 14.32
CA GLY A 226 18.79 -15.55 15.34
C GLY A 226 19.55 -14.33 15.87
N LYS A 227 19.44 -13.16 15.21
CA LYS A 227 20.09 -11.92 15.68
C LYS A 227 19.17 -11.14 16.60
N LYS A 228 19.73 -10.49 17.65
CA LYS A 228 19.00 -9.63 18.60
C LYS A 228 18.16 -8.56 17.92
N LYS A 229 18.66 -7.95 16.82
CA LYS A 229 17.92 -6.96 16.02
C LYS A 229 16.56 -7.49 15.51
N PHE A 230 16.45 -8.80 15.27
CA PHE A 230 15.23 -9.44 14.76
C PHE A 230 14.51 -10.28 15.81
N GLY A 231 14.86 -10.10 17.10
CA GLY A 231 14.25 -10.78 18.25
C GLY A 231 15.14 -11.80 18.94
N GLY A 232 16.12 -12.39 18.25
CA GLY A 232 16.97 -13.47 18.80
C GLY A 232 16.29 -14.82 18.96
N GLU A 233 15.00 -14.89 18.55
CA GLU A 233 14.14 -16.07 18.62
C GLU A 233 13.05 -15.99 17.53
N LEU A 234 12.42 -17.10 17.21
CA LEU A 234 11.27 -17.09 16.32
C LEU A 234 10.04 -16.52 17.03
N THR A 235 9.30 -15.69 16.32
CA THR A 235 7.97 -15.26 16.74
C THR A 235 6.94 -15.94 15.86
N VAL A 236 5.97 -16.62 16.46
CA VAL A 236 4.86 -17.29 15.79
C VAL A 236 3.52 -16.69 16.21
N ILE A 237 2.54 -16.80 15.34
CA ILE A 237 1.17 -16.36 15.63
C ILE A 237 0.40 -17.50 16.25
N GLU A 238 -0.30 -17.22 17.36
CA GLU A 238 -1.19 -18.15 18.03
C GLU A 238 -2.18 -18.77 17.02
N PRO A 239 -2.33 -20.08 16.96
CA PRO A 239 -3.18 -20.72 15.99
C PRO A 239 -4.66 -20.53 16.33
N CYS A 240 -5.50 -20.45 15.31
CA CYS A 240 -6.96 -20.55 15.43
C CYS A 240 -7.36 -22.03 15.33
N LEU A 241 -6.96 -22.84 16.31
CA LEU A 241 -7.38 -24.23 16.38
C LEU A 241 -8.83 -24.30 16.84
N SER A 242 -9.61 -25.15 16.18
CA SER A 242 -11.01 -25.34 16.50
C SER A 242 -11.20 -25.78 17.96
N ASP A 243 -12.15 -25.16 18.66
CA ASP A 243 -12.58 -25.54 20.01
C ASP A 243 -13.53 -26.76 20.01
N VAL A 244 -13.69 -27.40 18.85
CA VAL A 244 -14.51 -28.63 18.74
C VAL A 244 -13.76 -29.80 19.35
N GLY A 245 -14.45 -30.50 20.25
CA GLY A 245 -13.92 -31.65 20.97
C GLY A 245 -13.92 -31.43 22.49
N ASP A 246 -13.50 -32.44 23.22
CA ASP A 246 -13.33 -32.34 24.66
C ASP A 246 -12.05 -31.58 25.03
N THR A 247 -11.93 -31.18 26.29
CA THR A 247 -10.78 -30.41 26.82
C THR A 247 -9.44 -31.14 26.62
N GLY A 248 -9.44 -32.47 26.65
CA GLY A 248 -8.22 -33.25 26.40
C GLY A 248 -7.75 -33.14 24.97
N SER A 249 -8.67 -33.23 24.01
CA SER A 249 -8.39 -33.05 22.57
C SER A 249 -7.90 -31.65 22.24
N ILE A 250 -8.47 -30.61 22.85
CA ILE A 250 -8.03 -29.24 22.69
C ILE A 250 -6.59 -29.07 23.19
N ARG A 251 -6.30 -29.54 24.39
CA ARG A 251 -4.93 -29.51 24.97
C ARG A 251 -3.92 -30.26 24.12
N ALA A 252 -4.29 -31.45 23.61
CA ALA A 252 -3.41 -32.24 22.77
C ALA A 252 -3.06 -31.53 21.46
N ARG A 253 -4.03 -30.89 20.79
CA ARG A 253 -3.78 -30.10 19.57
C ARG A 253 -2.82 -28.92 19.81
N ASN A 254 -3.05 -28.18 20.87
CA ASN A 254 -2.18 -27.05 21.25
C ASN A 254 -0.75 -27.55 21.55
N PHE A 255 -0.61 -28.61 22.31
CA PHE A 255 0.69 -29.20 22.63
C PHE A 255 1.42 -29.68 21.37
N ILE A 256 0.75 -30.42 20.48
CA ILE A 256 1.35 -30.88 19.21
C ILE A 256 1.82 -29.71 18.37
N TRP A 257 1.00 -28.64 18.28
CA TRP A 257 1.37 -27.44 17.54
C TRP A 257 2.60 -26.76 18.17
N GLU A 258 2.61 -26.57 19.47
CA GLU A 258 3.71 -25.94 20.21
C GLU A 258 5.04 -26.65 20.04
N VAL A 259 5.04 -27.96 20.22
CA VAL A 259 6.23 -28.83 19.99
C VAL A 259 6.74 -28.73 18.56
N GLY A 260 5.82 -28.68 17.59
CA GLY A 260 6.19 -28.49 16.18
C GLY A 260 6.86 -27.14 15.91
N MET A 261 6.41 -26.07 16.56
CA MET A 261 6.99 -24.73 16.42
C MET A 261 8.37 -24.63 17.09
N GLU A 262 8.53 -25.21 18.28
CA GLU A 262 9.82 -25.27 18.99
C GLU A 262 10.88 -26.04 18.18
N GLU A 263 10.51 -27.14 17.58
CA GLU A 263 11.44 -27.94 16.75
C GLU A 263 11.82 -27.17 15.47
N ALA A 264 10.88 -26.47 14.86
CA ALA A 264 11.17 -25.60 13.71
C ALA A 264 12.14 -24.46 14.06
N GLU A 265 11.96 -23.81 15.21
CA GLU A 265 12.90 -22.79 15.71
C GLU A 265 14.29 -23.38 15.88
N LYS A 266 14.41 -24.48 16.59
CA LYS A 266 15.66 -25.15 16.85
C LYS A 266 16.39 -25.51 15.55
N ASN A 267 15.67 -26.05 14.57
CA ASN A 267 16.24 -26.38 13.27
C ASN A 267 16.68 -25.14 12.49
N TYR A 268 15.89 -24.06 12.49
CA TYR A 268 16.26 -22.79 11.88
C TYR A 268 17.54 -22.21 12.49
N LEU A 269 17.64 -22.14 13.81
CA LEU A 269 18.81 -21.58 14.51
C LEU A 269 20.05 -22.45 14.27
N ARG A 270 19.92 -23.78 14.26
CA ARG A 270 21.02 -24.70 13.94
C ARG A 270 21.51 -24.52 12.50
N LEU A 271 20.62 -24.37 11.53
CA LEU A 271 21.04 -24.08 10.15
C LEU A 271 21.89 -22.80 10.08
N LEU A 272 21.48 -21.75 10.77
CA LEU A 272 22.27 -20.51 10.84
C LEU A 272 23.62 -20.69 11.55
N GLU A 273 23.67 -21.48 12.63
CA GLU A 273 24.89 -21.84 13.36
C GLU A 273 25.89 -22.60 12.47
N PHE A 274 25.38 -23.49 11.62
CA PHE A 274 26.19 -24.24 10.64
C PHE A 274 26.45 -23.46 9.34
N GLY A 275 26.21 -22.14 9.31
CA GLY A 275 26.62 -21.24 8.23
C GLY A 275 25.60 -21.07 7.09
N ALA A 276 24.38 -21.60 7.22
CA ALA A 276 23.31 -21.30 6.26
C ALA A 276 22.94 -19.81 6.30
N THR A 277 22.66 -19.25 5.15
CA THR A 277 22.10 -17.88 5.09
C THR A 277 20.63 -17.89 5.57
N PRO A 278 20.08 -16.74 6.02
CA PRO A 278 18.65 -16.65 6.36
C PRO A 278 17.75 -17.10 5.21
N GLU A 279 18.15 -16.84 3.97
CA GLU A 279 17.43 -17.26 2.76
C GLU A 279 17.37 -18.78 2.61
N GLN A 280 18.41 -19.49 3.01
CA GLN A 280 18.47 -20.94 3.01
C GLN A 280 17.76 -21.53 4.24
N ALA A 281 18.03 -20.98 5.43
CA ALA A 281 17.47 -21.48 6.67
C ALA A 281 15.94 -21.33 6.75
N ARG A 282 15.34 -20.37 6.05
CA ARG A 282 13.88 -20.13 6.06
C ARG A 282 13.03 -21.32 5.59
N ASP A 283 13.63 -22.28 4.88
CA ASP A 283 12.87 -23.41 4.32
C ASP A 283 12.30 -24.34 5.40
N VAL A 284 12.85 -24.29 6.63
CA VAL A 284 12.31 -25.01 7.79
C VAL A 284 11.31 -24.17 8.61
N LEU A 285 11.03 -22.92 8.22
CA LEU A 285 10.09 -22.08 8.95
C LEU A 285 8.65 -22.53 8.71
N PRO A 286 7.83 -22.63 9.78
CA PRO A 286 6.44 -23.03 9.65
C PRO A 286 5.58 -21.88 9.08
N HIS A 287 4.42 -22.22 8.52
CA HIS A 287 3.42 -21.23 8.12
C HIS A 287 2.95 -20.33 9.28
N ALA A 288 3.07 -20.79 10.50
CA ALA A 288 2.72 -20.05 11.70
C ALA A 288 3.67 -18.89 12.03
N ILE A 289 4.85 -18.81 11.34
CA ILE A 289 5.78 -17.72 11.60
C ILE A 289 5.10 -16.36 11.37
N LYS A 290 5.38 -15.41 12.27
CA LYS A 290 4.90 -14.04 12.18
C LYS A 290 5.33 -13.39 10.85
N ALA A 291 4.40 -12.72 10.22
CA ALA A 291 4.64 -11.83 9.10
C ALA A 291 3.96 -10.48 9.38
N ASP A 292 4.73 -9.39 9.33
CA ASP A 292 4.18 -8.04 9.26
C ASP A 292 3.99 -7.70 7.78
N ILE A 293 2.75 -7.44 7.37
CA ILE A 293 2.38 -7.12 5.99
C ILE A 293 1.51 -5.87 5.95
N TRP A 294 1.93 -4.89 5.17
CA TRP A 294 1.12 -3.75 4.79
C TRP A 294 0.29 -4.09 3.57
N MET A 295 -0.95 -3.68 3.60
CA MET A 295 -1.90 -3.81 2.49
C MET A 295 -2.56 -2.47 2.26
N CYS A 296 -2.56 -2.01 1.02
CA CYS A 296 -3.27 -0.81 0.60
C CYS A 296 -4.31 -1.16 -0.45
N ALA A 297 -5.52 -0.65 -0.27
CA ALA A 297 -6.62 -0.79 -1.21
C ALA A 297 -7.55 0.42 -1.14
N PHE A 298 -8.30 0.68 -2.20
CA PHE A 298 -9.41 1.62 -2.17
C PHE A 298 -10.60 1.05 -1.40
N GLU A 299 -11.52 1.89 -0.93
CA GLU A 299 -12.63 1.46 -0.08
C GLU A 299 -13.54 0.42 -0.75
N ASP A 300 -13.80 0.53 -2.05
CA ASP A 300 -14.58 -0.47 -2.79
C ASP A 300 -13.91 -1.85 -2.79
N GLU A 301 -12.59 -1.89 -2.87
CA GLU A 301 -11.83 -3.14 -2.74
C GLU A 301 -11.81 -3.64 -1.28
N TRP A 302 -11.70 -2.74 -0.29
CA TRP A 302 -11.86 -3.12 1.11
C TRP A 302 -13.24 -3.71 1.39
N GLU A 303 -14.29 -3.15 0.80
CA GLU A 303 -15.64 -3.72 0.88
C GLU A 303 -15.68 -5.16 0.33
N HIS A 304 -15.08 -5.38 -0.83
CA HIS A 304 -14.96 -6.70 -1.44
C HIS A 304 -14.18 -7.68 -0.54
N ILE A 305 -13.03 -7.26 0.01
CA ILE A 305 -12.19 -8.05 0.90
C ILE A 305 -12.98 -8.47 2.16
N LEU A 306 -13.66 -7.52 2.79
CA LEU A 306 -14.48 -7.74 3.98
C LEU A 306 -15.64 -8.70 3.68
N ASN A 307 -16.29 -8.59 2.51
CA ASN A 307 -17.32 -9.51 2.07
C ASN A 307 -16.81 -10.94 1.96
N LEU A 308 -15.64 -11.14 1.36
CA LEU A 308 -15.04 -12.47 1.18
C LEU A 308 -14.47 -13.03 2.48
N ARG A 309 -13.69 -12.23 3.21
CA ARG A 309 -12.80 -12.71 4.29
C ARG A 309 -13.37 -12.55 5.70
N MET A 310 -14.42 -11.73 5.87
CA MET A 310 -15.12 -11.57 7.14
C MET A 310 -16.53 -12.16 7.08
N ARG A 311 -17.33 -11.73 6.08
CA ARG A 311 -18.75 -12.12 5.96
C ARG A 311 -18.97 -13.47 5.28
N GLY A 312 -18.01 -13.96 4.49
CA GLY A 312 -18.09 -15.27 3.86
C GLY A 312 -19.11 -15.37 2.73
N THR A 313 -19.28 -14.34 1.92
CA THR A 313 -20.30 -14.29 0.86
C THR A 313 -20.13 -15.35 -0.23
N THR A 314 -18.94 -15.94 -0.38
CA THR A 314 -18.66 -17.03 -1.33
C THR A 314 -18.35 -18.37 -0.65
N GLY A 315 -18.47 -18.44 0.66
CA GLY A 315 -18.16 -19.59 1.50
C GLY A 315 -17.44 -19.19 2.79
N ALA A 316 -17.41 -20.08 3.78
CA ALA A 316 -16.82 -19.78 5.07
C ALA A 316 -15.32 -19.44 4.93
N PRO A 317 -14.87 -18.26 5.36
CA PRO A 317 -13.45 -17.90 5.34
C PRO A 317 -12.67 -18.71 6.38
N HIS A 318 -11.36 -18.87 6.16
CA HIS A 318 -10.50 -19.46 7.18
C HIS A 318 -10.62 -18.66 8.50
N PRO A 319 -10.80 -19.33 9.66
CA PRO A 319 -11.09 -18.63 10.92
C PRO A 319 -10.08 -17.53 11.27
N GLN A 320 -8.80 -17.75 10.98
CA GLN A 320 -7.74 -16.82 11.32
C GLN A 320 -7.77 -15.54 10.48
N ILE A 321 -8.06 -15.62 9.17
CA ILE A 321 -8.22 -14.42 8.35
C ILE A 321 -9.52 -13.67 8.70
N LYS A 322 -10.59 -14.41 9.04
CA LYS A 322 -11.85 -13.81 9.53
C LYS A 322 -11.60 -12.96 10.76
N GLN A 323 -10.98 -13.54 11.79
CA GLN A 323 -10.62 -12.83 13.02
C GLN A 323 -9.75 -11.59 12.74
N LEU A 324 -8.80 -11.69 11.80
CA LEU A 324 -7.95 -10.58 11.41
C LEU A 324 -8.74 -9.43 10.79
N MET A 325 -9.71 -9.76 9.92
CA MET A 325 -10.61 -8.76 9.32
C MET A 325 -11.56 -8.14 10.35
N GLU A 326 -12.02 -8.91 11.33
CA GLU A 326 -12.83 -8.40 12.44
C GLU A 326 -12.08 -7.37 13.29
N ILE A 327 -10.76 -7.47 13.42
CA ILE A 327 -9.91 -6.47 14.07
C ILE A 327 -9.74 -5.21 13.20
N ALA A 328 -9.61 -5.36 11.89
CA ALA A 328 -9.43 -4.24 10.96
C ALA A 328 -10.73 -3.47 10.70
N TYR A 329 -11.87 -4.17 10.68
CA TYR A 329 -13.16 -3.64 10.25
C TYR A 329 -13.59 -2.35 10.96
N PRO A 330 -13.62 -2.25 12.32
CA PRO A 330 -14.05 -1.03 12.99
C PRO A 330 -13.16 0.17 12.66
N GLN A 331 -11.88 -0.03 12.44
CA GLN A 331 -10.94 1.02 12.08
C GLN A 331 -11.21 1.53 10.65
N LEU A 332 -11.46 0.62 9.71
CA LEU A 332 -11.81 0.94 8.32
C LEU A 332 -13.16 1.66 8.24
N VAL A 333 -14.16 1.23 9.02
CA VAL A 333 -15.48 1.88 9.09
C VAL A 333 -15.33 3.32 9.56
N THR A 334 -14.63 3.54 10.66
CA THR A 334 -14.40 4.90 11.19
C THR A 334 -13.68 5.78 10.16
N ALA A 335 -12.63 5.28 9.52
CA ALA A 335 -11.87 6.03 8.53
C ALA A 335 -12.66 6.34 7.25
N SER A 336 -13.62 5.49 6.91
CA SER A 336 -14.50 5.69 5.74
C SER A 336 -15.73 6.54 6.04
N ASN A 337 -15.84 7.15 7.22
CA ASN A 337 -17.06 7.85 7.66
C ASN A 337 -18.32 7.01 7.40
N ASP A 338 -18.31 5.77 7.87
CA ASP A 338 -19.41 4.80 7.76
C ASP A 338 -19.77 4.33 6.33
N ARG A 339 -19.06 4.78 5.29
CA ARG A 339 -19.34 4.32 3.90
C ARG A 339 -19.23 2.79 3.74
N LEU A 340 -18.36 2.13 4.51
CA LEU A 340 -18.21 0.68 4.51
C LEU A 340 -19.32 -0.05 5.31
N LEU A 341 -20.13 0.66 6.11
CA LEU A 341 -21.28 0.11 6.83
C LEU A 341 -22.52 -0.05 5.94
N ALA A 342 -22.64 0.71 4.87
CA ALA A 342 -23.91 1.01 4.20
C ALA A 342 -24.65 -0.19 3.56
N LYS A 343 -24.12 -1.41 3.61
CA LYS A 343 -24.74 -2.57 2.96
C LYS A 343 -25.35 -3.63 3.89
N GLN A 344 -25.24 -3.50 5.21
CA GLN A 344 -25.85 -4.49 6.11
C GLN A 344 -27.39 -4.42 6.15
N ASN A 345 -28.01 -3.34 5.67
CA ASN A 345 -29.46 -3.10 5.86
C ASN A 345 -30.32 -3.40 4.62
N LYS A 346 -29.82 -4.06 3.59
CA LYS A 346 -30.61 -4.33 2.37
C LYS A 346 -30.95 -5.80 2.10
N GLU A 347 -30.48 -6.73 2.92
CA GLU A 347 -30.76 -8.18 2.72
C GLU A 347 -31.66 -8.80 3.79
N GLU A 348 -32.27 -8.01 4.69
CA GLU A 348 -33.26 -8.50 5.68
C GLU A 348 -34.69 -7.98 5.44
N ASN A 349 -35.04 -7.65 4.17
CA ASN A 349 -36.47 -7.43 3.82
C ASN A 349 -36.82 -8.13 2.52
#